data_5de7c193e393d98253a5170a611f554f
#
_entry.id   5de7c193e393d98253a5170a611f554f
#
_cell.length_a   1.000
_cell.length_b   1.000
_cell.length_c   1.000
_cell.angle_alpha   90.00
_cell.angle_beta   90.00
_cell.angle_gamma   90.00
#
_symmetry.space_group_name_H-M   'P 1'
#
loop_
_entity.id
_entity.type
_entity.pdbx_description
1 polymer ?
#
loop_
_entity_poly.entity_id
_entity_poly.type
_entity_poly.pdbx_seq_one_letter_code
_entity_poly.pdbx_strand_id
1 'polypeptide(L)'
;MATDEIGLDGSAGWEQMVAEAVAGRERVAAALCSAVGADGAVRRPCASRTLESALLFVLLRESGTRPEQMRELGAYLARGQAQTTGFDTALAQAVLHCRKADGDVVGDGLLAGFDHFSIARKRLLFDVHLAVAGAIPFDPSMLRPVRTGGGEGDNSVTWIEMIMLSVRVLVAHGLGRAGEITDGERERLLEMLGSSRAPVWENYTAAHLLALLAVQRFAPAHPLVETGVEGVLACRNPDGGVPSMSNLDVFSTGPAGLALARAGADRALLHRMCDYLIGWQMPDGGWSFGEDMRQSDVDASSYAAACLAAVDSERHRDALERAGEYFRGIVGPDGGFPTYVQGDPSEVGMTAGAVSALAWNGSDHGDLLDGAARWLLDAQHADGTFERSWSLSEANTIWRAMWALHSLPEPARTSLKARIADASAASHRFLARTQNTDGGWGYRPGHASDTASTCYSLLALAAMGRRPQEDSAVRAGQAHLVSRQGPDGTFMALPDQVAPRPLLFDAPVFTDIWVLLALTCSDDASNTTW
;
A
#
# COMPACT_ATOMS: atom_id res chain seq x y z
N MET A 1 26.86 -3.81 -24.20
CA MET A 1 26.77 -4.99 -25.09
C MET A 1 25.53 -5.83 -24.80
N ALA A 2 24.39 -5.19 -24.48
CA ALA A 2 23.11 -5.87 -24.24
C ALA A 2 21.97 -5.37 -25.15
N THR A 3 22.28 -4.48 -26.11
CA THR A 3 21.28 -3.87 -27.02
C THR A 3 21.07 -4.66 -28.32
N ASP A 4 21.94 -5.62 -28.66
CA ASP A 4 21.86 -6.35 -29.92
C ASP A 4 20.81 -7.48 -29.96
N GLU A 5 20.28 -7.90 -28.80
CA GLU A 5 19.31 -9.03 -28.75
C GLU A 5 17.84 -8.61 -28.86
N ILE A 6 17.50 -7.32 -28.65
CA ILE A 6 16.10 -6.84 -28.69
C ILE A 6 15.71 -6.30 -30.07
N GLY A 7 16.63 -6.21 -31.04
CA GLY A 7 16.34 -5.83 -32.43
C GLY A 7 15.85 -4.38 -32.63
N LEU A 8 16.12 -3.48 -31.68
CA LEU A 8 15.65 -2.09 -31.68
C LEU A 8 16.58 -1.09 -32.41
N ASP A 9 17.65 -1.55 -33.08
CA ASP A 9 18.65 -0.67 -33.71
C ASP A 9 18.22 -0.09 -35.07
N GLY A 10 17.00 -0.34 -35.52
CA GLY A 10 16.44 0.27 -36.74
C GLY A 10 15.34 1.28 -36.43
N SER A 11 15.27 2.41 -37.19
CA SER A 11 14.17 3.40 -37.05
C SER A 11 12.77 2.75 -37.10
N ALA A 12 12.59 1.70 -37.88
CA ALA A 12 11.35 0.95 -37.99
C ALA A 12 10.98 0.19 -36.71
N GLY A 13 11.95 -0.43 -36.03
CA GLY A 13 11.70 -1.14 -34.76
C GLY A 13 11.34 -0.17 -33.63
N TRP A 14 11.96 0.99 -33.59
CA TRP A 14 11.62 2.05 -32.65
C TRP A 14 10.22 2.62 -32.90
N GLU A 15 9.86 2.96 -34.14
CA GLU A 15 8.53 3.46 -34.51
C GLU A 15 7.41 2.45 -34.14
N GLN A 16 7.65 1.17 -34.38
CA GLN A 16 6.73 0.11 -34.00
C GLN A 16 6.56 0.04 -32.47
N MET A 17 7.65 0.07 -31.70
CA MET A 17 7.60 0.03 -30.23
C MET A 17 6.86 1.24 -29.66
N VAL A 18 7.07 2.44 -30.19
CA VAL A 18 6.33 3.65 -29.80
C VAL A 18 4.84 3.49 -30.11
N ALA A 19 4.48 2.98 -31.28
CA ALA A 19 3.07 2.74 -31.63
C ALA A 19 2.42 1.72 -30.69
N GLU A 20 3.13 0.65 -30.34
CA GLU A 20 2.66 -0.35 -29.38
C GLU A 20 2.51 0.23 -27.95
N ALA A 21 3.43 1.10 -27.52
CA ALA A 21 3.35 1.78 -26.23
C ALA A 21 2.13 2.73 -26.17
N VAL A 22 1.88 3.48 -27.24
CA VAL A 22 0.69 4.35 -27.34
C VAL A 22 -0.60 3.52 -27.29
N ALA A 23 -0.70 2.48 -28.10
CA ALA A 23 -1.85 1.58 -28.08
C ALA A 23 -2.03 0.88 -26.72
N GLY A 24 -0.94 0.50 -26.07
CA GLY A 24 -0.92 -0.07 -24.72
C GLY A 24 -1.48 0.90 -23.68
N ARG A 25 -1.03 2.15 -23.74
CA ARG A 25 -1.51 3.23 -22.88
C ARG A 25 -3.01 3.47 -23.05
N GLU A 26 -3.50 3.54 -24.29
CA GLU A 26 -4.94 3.74 -24.57
C GLU A 26 -5.79 2.60 -24.00
N ARG A 27 -5.35 1.35 -24.14
CA ARG A 27 -6.08 0.19 -23.59
C ARG A 27 -6.14 0.21 -22.07
N VAL A 28 -5.03 0.49 -21.38
CA VAL A 28 -5.02 0.54 -19.92
C VAL A 28 -5.79 1.76 -19.38
N ALA A 29 -5.74 2.90 -20.07
CA ALA A 29 -6.56 4.05 -19.72
C ALA A 29 -8.05 3.75 -19.85
N ALA A 30 -8.47 3.07 -20.93
CA ALA A 30 -9.86 2.62 -21.10
C ALA A 30 -10.29 1.64 -20.02
N ALA A 31 -9.44 0.69 -19.63
CA ALA A 31 -9.71 -0.26 -18.55
C ALA A 31 -9.87 0.45 -17.19
N LEU A 32 -9.03 1.43 -16.88
CA LEU A 32 -9.16 2.25 -15.66
C LEU A 32 -10.41 3.12 -15.70
N CYS A 33 -10.71 3.79 -16.83
CA CYS A 33 -11.96 4.56 -16.98
C CYS A 33 -13.20 3.69 -16.73
N SER A 34 -13.19 2.43 -17.19
CA SER A 34 -14.30 1.50 -16.99
C SER A 34 -14.45 1.03 -15.53
N ALA A 35 -13.39 1.15 -14.73
CA ALA A 35 -13.42 0.83 -13.30
C ALA A 35 -13.95 1.98 -12.43
N VAL A 36 -14.12 3.18 -13.00
CA VAL A 36 -14.68 4.34 -12.29
C VAL A 36 -16.19 4.21 -12.21
N GLY A 37 -16.73 4.17 -11.00
CA GLY A 37 -18.16 4.13 -10.73
C GLY A 37 -18.88 5.42 -11.10
N ALA A 38 -20.20 5.39 -11.08
CA ALA A 38 -21.03 6.55 -11.35
C ALA A 38 -20.78 7.72 -10.38
N ASP A 39 -20.37 7.40 -9.15
CA ASP A 39 -20.01 8.33 -8.10
C ASP A 39 -18.56 8.84 -8.16
N GLY A 40 -17.75 8.33 -9.08
CA GLY A 40 -16.36 8.72 -9.27
C GLY A 40 -15.32 7.84 -8.57
N ALA A 41 -15.73 6.87 -7.75
CA ALA A 41 -14.80 5.96 -7.08
C ALA A 41 -14.23 4.91 -8.05
N VAL A 42 -12.95 4.59 -7.88
CA VAL A 42 -12.32 3.43 -8.54
C VAL A 42 -12.48 2.22 -7.64
N ARG A 43 -13.31 1.26 -8.08
CA ARG A 43 -13.63 0.05 -7.31
C ARG A 43 -13.08 -1.20 -7.96
N ARG A 44 -12.04 -1.73 -7.37
CA ARG A 44 -11.54 -3.09 -7.65
C ARG A 44 -11.13 -3.75 -6.34
N PRO A 45 -11.62 -4.96 -6.05
CA PRO A 45 -11.30 -5.61 -4.79
C PRO A 45 -9.81 -5.98 -4.72
N CYS A 46 -9.27 -5.97 -3.49
CA CYS A 46 -8.02 -6.65 -3.21
C CYS A 46 -8.19 -8.15 -3.45
N ALA A 47 -7.13 -8.81 -3.88
CA ALA A 47 -7.10 -10.26 -3.97
C ALA A 47 -7.25 -10.91 -2.58
N SER A 48 -7.75 -12.14 -2.58
CA SER A 48 -7.87 -12.91 -1.35
C SER A 48 -6.51 -13.24 -0.74
N ARG A 49 -6.44 -13.23 0.60
CA ARG A 49 -5.22 -13.56 1.34
C ARG A 49 -5.44 -14.74 2.29
N THR A 50 -4.41 -15.56 2.45
CA THR A 50 -4.45 -16.76 3.31
C THR A 50 -4.75 -16.42 4.76
N LEU A 51 -4.14 -15.35 5.31
CA LEU A 51 -4.31 -14.95 6.71
C LEU A 51 -5.79 -14.71 7.05
N GLU A 52 -6.47 -13.81 6.34
CA GLU A 52 -7.87 -13.46 6.61
C GLU A 52 -8.80 -14.64 6.38
N SER A 53 -8.54 -15.40 5.32
CA SER A 53 -9.33 -16.60 5.00
C SER A 53 -9.18 -17.67 6.09
N ALA A 54 -7.98 -17.85 6.66
CA ALA A 54 -7.73 -18.77 7.77
C ALA A 54 -8.41 -18.30 9.07
N LEU A 55 -8.34 -17.01 9.40
CA LEU A 55 -9.01 -16.44 10.59
C LEU A 55 -10.54 -16.60 10.50
N LEU A 56 -11.13 -16.29 9.34
CA LEU A 56 -12.56 -16.50 9.13
C LEU A 56 -12.92 -18.01 9.22
N PHE A 57 -12.09 -18.87 8.65
CA PHE A 57 -12.30 -20.33 8.77
C PHE A 57 -12.31 -20.79 10.23
N VAL A 58 -11.39 -20.29 11.07
CA VAL A 58 -11.36 -20.59 12.51
C VAL A 58 -12.63 -20.09 13.19
N LEU A 59 -13.03 -18.85 12.93
CA LEU A 59 -14.23 -18.23 13.52
C LEU A 59 -15.49 -19.04 13.21
N LEU A 60 -15.69 -19.44 11.94
CA LEU A 60 -16.83 -20.26 11.53
C LEU A 60 -16.79 -21.67 12.09
N ARG A 61 -15.61 -22.30 12.16
CA ARG A 61 -15.42 -23.62 12.74
C ARG A 61 -15.79 -23.65 14.23
N GLU A 62 -15.36 -22.64 14.97
CA GLU A 62 -15.62 -22.56 16.41
C GLU A 62 -17.07 -22.21 16.72
N SER A 63 -17.74 -21.41 15.88
CA SER A 63 -19.17 -21.13 16.02
C SER A 63 -20.05 -22.30 15.60
N GLY A 64 -19.54 -23.24 14.81
CA GLY A 64 -20.31 -24.34 14.23
C GLY A 64 -21.35 -23.89 13.21
N THR A 65 -21.24 -22.68 12.71
CA THR A 65 -22.19 -22.07 11.76
C THR A 65 -21.66 -22.10 10.33
N ARG A 66 -22.55 -21.92 9.34
CA ARG A 66 -22.23 -21.64 7.93
C ARG A 66 -21.29 -22.71 7.27
N PRO A 67 -21.65 -23.99 7.29
CA PRO A 67 -20.79 -25.08 6.80
C PRO A 67 -20.46 -24.99 5.32
N GLU A 68 -21.28 -24.33 4.52
CA GLU A 68 -21.03 -24.13 3.10
C GLU A 68 -19.88 -23.13 2.87
N GLN A 69 -19.95 -21.96 3.51
CA GLN A 69 -18.90 -20.95 3.44
C GLN A 69 -17.57 -21.49 3.98
N MET A 70 -17.62 -22.26 5.07
CA MET A 70 -16.43 -22.92 5.60
C MET A 70 -15.82 -23.92 4.60
N ARG A 71 -16.64 -24.65 3.83
CA ARG A 71 -16.17 -25.56 2.76
C ARG A 71 -15.47 -24.79 1.62
N GLU A 72 -16.04 -23.67 1.19
CA GLU A 72 -15.46 -22.81 0.13
C GLU A 72 -14.14 -22.18 0.56
N LEU A 73 -14.07 -21.65 1.80
CA LEU A 73 -12.82 -21.16 2.40
C LEU A 73 -11.76 -22.26 2.48
N GLY A 74 -12.16 -23.48 2.89
CA GLY A 74 -11.27 -24.63 2.91
C GLY A 74 -10.72 -24.98 1.53
N ALA A 75 -11.55 -24.92 0.49
CA ALA A 75 -11.13 -25.13 -0.89
C ALA A 75 -10.16 -24.02 -1.38
N TYR A 76 -10.41 -22.75 -1.04
CA TYR A 76 -9.47 -21.66 -1.31
C TYR A 76 -8.11 -21.89 -0.65
N LEU A 77 -8.09 -22.14 0.66
CA LEU A 77 -6.88 -22.40 1.43
C LEU A 77 -6.08 -23.60 0.91
N ALA A 78 -6.77 -24.66 0.46
CA ALA A 78 -6.12 -25.85 -0.11
C ALA A 78 -5.42 -25.56 -1.45
N ARG A 79 -6.02 -24.72 -2.31
CA ARG A 79 -5.42 -24.33 -3.60
C ARG A 79 -4.20 -23.43 -3.43
N GLY A 80 -4.22 -22.52 -2.45
CA GLY A 80 -3.15 -21.55 -2.21
C GLY A 80 -1.84 -22.15 -1.69
N GLN A 81 -1.84 -23.36 -1.16
CA GLN A 81 -0.65 -23.98 -0.52
C GLN A 81 0.58 -24.11 -1.44
N ALA A 82 0.41 -24.12 -2.75
CA ALA A 82 1.50 -24.32 -3.70
C ALA A 82 2.32 -23.04 -4.02
N GLN A 83 1.84 -21.87 -3.61
CA GLN A 83 2.39 -20.56 -4.00
C GLN A 83 2.68 -19.61 -2.84
N THR A 84 2.62 -20.07 -1.57
CA THR A 84 2.59 -19.21 -0.39
C THR A 84 3.91 -19.19 0.38
N THR A 85 4.07 -18.14 1.20
CA THR A 85 5.17 -18.01 2.17
C THR A 85 5.14 -19.09 3.23
N GLY A 86 6.23 -19.30 3.96
CA GLY A 86 6.26 -20.22 5.09
C GLY A 86 5.16 -19.93 6.13
N PHE A 87 4.82 -18.66 6.35
CA PHE A 87 3.76 -18.22 7.25
C PHE A 87 2.36 -18.65 6.75
N ASP A 88 2.04 -18.35 5.50
CA ASP A 88 0.75 -18.71 4.89
C ASP A 88 0.56 -20.23 4.83
N THR A 89 1.62 -20.96 4.47
CA THR A 89 1.62 -22.42 4.47
C THR A 89 1.35 -22.98 5.86
N ALA A 90 1.99 -22.45 6.91
CA ALA A 90 1.76 -22.86 8.29
C ALA A 90 0.32 -22.62 8.73
N LEU A 91 -0.27 -21.45 8.41
CA LEU A 91 -1.68 -21.13 8.69
C LEU A 91 -2.61 -22.12 8.00
N ALA A 92 -2.49 -22.29 6.69
CA ALA A 92 -3.37 -23.16 5.91
C ALA A 92 -3.27 -24.64 6.39
N GLN A 93 -2.07 -25.16 6.65
CA GLN A 93 -1.88 -26.50 7.15
C GLN A 93 -2.43 -26.70 8.57
N ALA A 94 -2.33 -25.67 9.41
CA ALA A 94 -2.89 -25.76 10.77
C ALA A 94 -4.42 -25.82 10.75
N VAL A 95 -5.08 -24.94 9.98
CA VAL A 95 -6.56 -24.89 9.96
C VAL A 95 -7.19 -26.06 9.23
N LEU A 96 -6.56 -26.56 8.14
CA LEU A 96 -7.09 -27.66 7.32
C LEU A 96 -6.73 -29.04 7.86
N HIS A 97 -5.52 -29.22 8.39
CA HIS A 97 -4.94 -30.52 8.71
C HIS A 97 -4.46 -30.67 10.16
N CYS A 98 -4.71 -29.66 11.01
CA CYS A 98 -4.24 -29.61 12.43
C CYS A 98 -2.72 -29.80 12.56
N ARG A 99 -1.95 -29.43 11.54
CA ARG A 99 -0.50 -29.55 11.57
C ARG A 99 0.14 -28.43 12.41
N LYS A 100 1.16 -28.81 13.18
CA LYS A 100 1.94 -27.87 13.96
C LYS A 100 3.11 -27.33 13.12
N ALA A 101 3.52 -26.10 13.44
CA ALA A 101 4.68 -25.44 12.86
C ALA A 101 5.70 -25.10 13.94
N ASP A 102 6.94 -24.87 13.54
CA ASP A 102 7.95 -24.23 14.37
C ASP A 102 7.75 -22.70 14.27
N GLY A 103 7.24 -22.09 15.35
CA GLY A 103 6.91 -20.67 15.38
C GLY A 103 8.14 -19.77 15.20
N ASP A 104 9.29 -20.18 15.74
CA ASP A 104 10.53 -19.41 15.61
C ASP A 104 11.00 -19.42 14.15
N VAL A 105 11.04 -20.58 13.51
CA VAL A 105 11.42 -20.69 12.08
C VAL A 105 10.50 -19.89 11.19
N VAL A 106 9.18 -19.99 11.41
CA VAL A 106 8.18 -19.26 10.60
C VAL A 106 8.25 -17.76 10.83
N GLY A 107 8.33 -17.33 12.10
CA GLY A 107 8.38 -15.91 12.46
C GLY A 107 9.69 -15.25 12.04
N ASP A 108 10.83 -15.91 12.23
CA ASP A 108 12.15 -15.41 11.81
C ASP A 108 12.23 -15.32 10.28
N GLY A 109 11.70 -16.32 9.57
CA GLY A 109 11.62 -16.29 8.11
C GLY A 109 10.77 -15.13 7.58
N LEU A 110 9.62 -14.86 8.21
CA LEU A 110 8.73 -13.76 7.82
C LEU A 110 9.35 -12.38 8.10
N LEU A 111 10.05 -12.24 9.23
CA LEU A 111 10.64 -10.96 9.66
C LEU A 111 12.09 -10.79 9.18
N ALA A 112 12.62 -11.72 8.38
CA ALA A 112 13.98 -11.64 7.86
C ALA A 112 14.20 -10.34 7.07
N GLY A 113 15.13 -9.52 7.54
CA GLY A 113 15.43 -8.20 6.92
C GLY A 113 14.38 -7.12 7.16
N PHE A 114 13.45 -7.34 8.10
CA PHE A 114 12.52 -6.31 8.55
C PHE A 114 13.13 -5.56 9.74
N ASP A 115 13.77 -4.43 9.46
CA ASP A 115 14.34 -3.54 10.48
C ASP A 115 13.40 -2.33 10.68
N HIS A 116 12.55 -2.40 11.71
CA HIS A 116 11.58 -1.36 12.00
C HIS A 116 11.24 -1.34 13.49
N PHE A 117 10.97 -0.17 14.07
CA PHE A 117 10.65 -0.02 15.50
C PHE A 117 9.48 -0.90 15.98
N SER A 118 8.59 -1.30 15.08
CA SER A 118 7.43 -2.15 15.39
C SER A 118 7.72 -3.66 15.37
N ILE A 119 8.97 -4.12 15.16
CA ILE A 119 9.31 -5.54 14.96
C ILE A 119 8.79 -6.45 16.08
N ALA A 120 8.95 -6.04 17.35
CA ALA A 120 8.49 -6.82 18.49
C ALA A 120 6.96 -7.00 18.50
N ARG A 121 6.21 -5.93 18.16
CA ARG A 121 4.75 -5.98 18.01
C ARG A 121 4.33 -6.86 16.83
N LYS A 122 5.05 -6.79 15.73
CA LYS A 122 4.80 -7.64 14.56
C LYS A 122 5.02 -9.11 14.88
N ARG A 123 6.12 -9.44 15.55
CA ARG A 123 6.38 -10.82 16.00
C ARG A 123 5.24 -11.35 16.85
N LEU A 124 4.84 -10.60 17.89
CA LEU A 124 3.70 -10.98 18.74
C LEU A 124 2.42 -11.20 17.91
N LEU A 125 2.10 -10.29 17.00
CA LEU A 125 0.91 -10.38 16.17
C LEU A 125 0.91 -11.67 15.31
N PHE A 126 2.03 -11.99 14.67
CA PHE A 126 2.13 -13.18 13.82
C PHE A 126 2.11 -14.47 14.63
N ASP A 127 2.78 -14.50 15.78
CA ASP A 127 2.74 -15.64 16.70
C ASP A 127 1.30 -15.89 17.20
N VAL A 128 0.53 -14.83 17.49
CA VAL A 128 -0.88 -14.97 17.89
C VAL A 128 -1.75 -15.46 16.73
N HIS A 129 -1.52 -15.02 15.50
CA HIS A 129 -2.24 -15.57 14.34
C HIS A 129 -1.97 -17.08 14.18
N LEU A 130 -0.71 -17.51 14.30
CA LEU A 130 -0.34 -18.93 14.28
C LEU A 130 -0.98 -19.72 15.44
N ALA A 131 -1.03 -19.13 16.65
CA ALA A 131 -1.64 -19.77 17.81
C ALA A 131 -3.18 -19.89 17.66
N VAL A 132 -3.84 -18.86 17.16
CA VAL A 132 -5.29 -18.87 16.85
C VAL A 132 -5.63 -19.91 15.79
N ALA A 133 -4.80 -20.04 14.76
CA ALA A 133 -4.94 -21.08 13.74
C ALA A 133 -4.66 -22.49 14.27
N GLY A 134 -4.01 -22.61 15.43
CA GLY A 134 -3.59 -23.87 16.04
C GLY A 134 -2.25 -24.39 15.53
N ALA A 135 -1.47 -23.59 14.81
CA ALA A 135 -0.15 -23.97 14.33
C ALA A 135 0.88 -24.10 15.47
N ILE A 136 0.82 -23.20 16.46
CA ILE A 136 1.66 -23.20 17.66
C ILE A 136 0.79 -23.14 18.93
N PRO A 137 1.30 -23.48 20.12
CA PRO A 137 0.58 -23.22 21.37
C PRO A 137 0.57 -21.72 21.72
N PHE A 138 -0.39 -21.27 22.50
CA PHE A 138 -0.29 -20.00 23.20
C PHE A 138 0.80 -20.06 24.26
N ASP A 139 1.58 -18.98 24.39
CA ASP A 139 2.69 -18.88 25.35
C ASP A 139 2.48 -17.67 26.29
N PRO A 140 2.81 -17.79 27.60
CA PRO A 140 2.65 -16.69 28.56
C PRO A 140 3.45 -15.42 28.19
N SER A 141 4.54 -15.54 27.42
CA SER A 141 5.30 -14.36 26.95
C SER A 141 4.48 -13.46 26.02
N MET A 142 3.45 -14.00 25.34
CA MET A 142 2.55 -13.24 24.48
C MET A 142 1.66 -12.25 25.25
N LEU A 143 1.56 -12.36 26.59
CA LEU A 143 0.87 -11.38 27.45
C LEU A 143 1.75 -10.21 27.87
N ARG A 144 3.04 -10.21 27.54
CA ARG A 144 3.96 -9.12 27.89
C ARG A 144 3.57 -7.85 27.14
N PRO A 145 3.54 -6.67 27.81
CA PRO A 145 3.30 -5.41 27.14
C PRO A 145 4.31 -5.16 26.03
N VAL A 146 3.86 -4.77 24.87
CA VAL A 146 4.70 -4.29 23.75
C VAL A 146 4.36 -2.83 23.49
N ARG A 147 5.38 -2.01 23.19
CA ARG A 147 5.14 -0.61 22.83
C ARG A 147 4.25 -0.53 21.58
N THR A 148 3.21 0.30 21.66
CA THR A 148 2.21 0.45 20.60
C THR A 148 2.51 1.60 19.63
N GLY A 149 3.36 2.55 20.03
CA GLY A 149 3.77 3.69 19.19
C GLY A 149 5.14 4.24 19.57
N GLY A 150 5.68 5.15 18.77
CA GLY A 150 6.96 5.84 18.97
C GLY A 150 6.87 7.09 19.83
N GLY A 151 5.68 7.65 20.05
CA GLY A 151 5.44 8.90 20.80
C GLY A 151 5.16 8.72 22.29
N GLU A 152 5.38 9.78 23.07
CA GLU A 152 4.91 9.89 24.46
C GLU A 152 3.45 10.38 24.43
N GLY A 153 2.48 9.50 24.72
CA GLY A 153 1.07 9.85 24.85
C GLY A 153 0.09 8.81 24.29
N ASP A 154 -1.20 9.04 24.51
CA ASP A 154 -2.34 8.21 24.09
C ASP A 154 -2.61 8.19 22.56
N ASN A 155 -1.72 8.72 21.76
CA ASN A 155 -1.89 8.88 20.33
C ASN A 155 -1.37 7.63 19.60
N SER A 156 -2.20 6.59 19.53
CA SER A 156 -1.92 5.36 18.79
C SER A 156 -2.79 5.24 17.55
N VAL A 157 -2.31 4.49 16.57
CA VAL A 157 -3.09 4.13 15.38
C VAL A 157 -4.31 3.32 15.81
N THR A 158 -5.52 3.67 15.35
CA THR A 158 -6.80 3.09 15.81
C THR A 158 -6.84 1.57 15.77
N TRP A 159 -6.34 0.95 14.68
CA TRP A 159 -6.30 -0.53 14.58
C TRP A 159 -5.25 -1.18 15.47
N ILE A 160 -4.22 -0.46 15.93
CA ILE A 160 -3.26 -1.02 16.89
C ILE A 160 -3.93 -1.28 18.23
N GLU A 161 -4.75 -0.34 18.74
CA GLU A 161 -5.52 -0.54 19.96
C GLU A 161 -6.44 -1.75 19.84
N MET A 162 -7.25 -1.82 18.75
CA MET A 162 -8.14 -2.95 18.49
C MET A 162 -7.40 -4.28 18.44
N ILE A 163 -6.30 -4.35 17.68
CA ILE A 163 -5.51 -5.57 17.54
C ILE A 163 -4.90 -5.99 18.88
N MET A 164 -4.28 -5.06 19.61
CA MET A 164 -3.58 -5.40 20.85
C MET A 164 -4.55 -5.84 21.97
N LEU A 165 -5.73 -5.22 22.04
CA LEU A 165 -6.78 -5.64 22.97
C LEU A 165 -7.32 -7.04 22.59
N SER A 166 -7.56 -7.28 21.30
CA SER A 166 -7.97 -8.60 20.80
C SER A 166 -6.93 -9.68 21.08
N VAL A 167 -5.65 -9.39 20.81
CA VAL A 167 -4.50 -10.26 21.12
C VAL A 167 -4.49 -10.64 22.59
N ARG A 168 -4.62 -9.66 23.51
CA ARG A 168 -4.63 -9.89 24.94
C ARG A 168 -5.78 -10.82 25.36
N VAL A 169 -6.99 -10.59 24.85
CA VAL A 169 -8.15 -11.46 25.13
C VAL A 169 -7.92 -12.87 24.63
N LEU A 170 -7.48 -13.04 23.37
CA LEU A 170 -7.26 -14.35 22.76
C LEU A 170 -6.19 -15.15 23.49
N VAL A 171 -5.06 -14.52 23.83
CA VAL A 171 -3.96 -15.16 24.54
C VAL A 171 -4.37 -15.56 25.97
N ALA A 172 -5.05 -14.67 26.72
CA ALA A 172 -5.53 -14.98 28.07
C ALA A 172 -6.50 -16.18 28.07
N HIS A 173 -7.43 -16.21 27.12
CA HIS A 173 -8.34 -17.35 26.97
C HIS A 173 -7.59 -18.63 26.56
N GLY A 174 -6.64 -18.55 25.61
CA GLY A 174 -5.85 -19.69 25.16
C GLY A 174 -4.98 -20.30 26.26
N LEU A 175 -4.58 -19.50 27.24
CA LEU A 175 -3.81 -19.94 28.44
C LEU A 175 -4.68 -20.38 29.62
N GLY A 176 -6.01 -20.34 29.50
CA GLY A 176 -6.93 -20.60 30.62
C GLY A 176 -6.94 -19.50 31.69
N ARG A 177 -6.49 -18.28 31.34
CA ARG A 177 -6.35 -17.11 32.24
C ARG A 177 -7.40 -16.02 31.94
N ALA A 178 -8.57 -16.42 31.44
CA ALA A 178 -9.67 -15.49 31.05
C ALA A 178 -10.10 -14.52 32.15
N GLY A 179 -9.93 -14.90 33.43
CA GLY A 179 -10.20 -14.05 34.59
C GLY A 179 -9.27 -12.83 34.74
N GLU A 180 -8.17 -12.76 33.98
CA GLU A 180 -7.27 -11.60 33.97
C GLU A 180 -7.77 -10.48 33.03
N ILE A 181 -8.78 -10.75 32.21
CA ILE A 181 -9.40 -9.75 31.34
C ILE A 181 -10.50 -9.05 32.13
N THR A 182 -10.34 -7.76 32.30
CA THR A 182 -11.28 -6.91 33.04
C THR A 182 -12.58 -6.67 32.25
N ASP A 183 -13.66 -6.33 32.93
CA ASP A 183 -14.91 -5.95 32.26
C ASP A 183 -14.73 -4.69 31.41
N GLY A 184 -13.92 -3.71 31.85
CA GLY A 184 -13.61 -2.53 31.06
C GLY A 184 -12.89 -2.85 29.74
N GLU A 185 -11.97 -3.85 29.70
CA GLU A 185 -11.34 -4.31 28.46
C GLU A 185 -12.35 -4.97 27.51
N ARG A 186 -13.30 -5.74 28.04
CA ARG A 186 -14.38 -6.35 27.25
C ARG A 186 -15.32 -5.29 26.67
N GLU A 187 -15.76 -4.35 27.51
CA GLU A 187 -16.61 -3.23 27.11
C GLU A 187 -15.93 -2.37 26.05
N ARG A 188 -14.65 -2.05 26.25
CA ARG A 188 -13.86 -1.28 25.28
C ARG A 188 -13.77 -1.98 23.92
N LEU A 189 -13.54 -3.29 23.88
CA LEU A 189 -13.50 -4.07 22.65
C LEU A 189 -14.85 -4.04 21.92
N LEU A 190 -15.96 -4.19 22.64
CA LEU A 190 -17.30 -4.11 22.07
C LEU A 190 -17.63 -2.70 21.56
N GLU A 191 -17.26 -1.65 22.30
CA GLU A 191 -17.42 -0.26 21.90
C GLU A 191 -16.68 0.02 20.60
N MET A 192 -15.39 -0.34 20.54
CA MET A 192 -14.57 -0.15 19.36
C MET A 192 -15.14 -0.88 18.16
N LEU A 193 -15.47 -2.17 18.31
CA LEU A 193 -16.02 -2.98 17.22
C LEU A 193 -17.36 -2.44 16.73
N GLY A 194 -18.22 -1.97 17.63
CA GLY A 194 -19.53 -1.39 17.30
C GLY A 194 -19.49 0.04 16.79
N SER A 195 -18.34 0.72 16.82
CA SER A 195 -18.21 2.12 16.42
C SER A 195 -18.00 2.32 14.91
N SER A 196 -17.70 1.26 14.16
CA SER A 196 -17.50 1.34 12.70
C SER A 196 -18.82 1.46 11.96
N ARG A 197 -18.87 2.31 10.93
CA ARG A 197 -19.97 2.35 9.98
C ARG A 197 -19.79 1.37 8.83
N ALA A 198 -18.53 1.04 8.51
CA ALA A 198 -18.21 0.05 7.51
C ALA A 198 -18.59 -1.36 7.99
N PRO A 199 -19.05 -2.26 7.09
CA PRO A 199 -19.39 -3.65 7.44
C PRO A 199 -18.20 -4.44 8.02
N VAL A 200 -16.99 -4.14 7.59
CA VAL A 200 -15.73 -4.61 8.15
C VAL A 200 -15.08 -3.44 8.88
N TRP A 201 -14.77 -3.59 10.14
CA TRP A 201 -14.24 -2.52 10.98
C TRP A 201 -13.01 -1.85 10.35
N GLU A 202 -13.12 -0.53 10.12
CA GLU A 202 -12.10 0.29 9.42
C GLU A 202 -11.53 -0.38 8.15
N ASN A 203 -12.36 -1.14 7.45
CA ASN A 203 -11.98 -1.86 6.22
C ASN A 203 -10.76 -2.78 6.36
N TYR A 204 -10.28 -3.02 7.59
CA TYR A 204 -9.12 -3.85 7.88
C TYR A 204 -9.55 -5.23 8.37
N THR A 205 -9.61 -6.19 7.44
CA THR A 205 -10.24 -7.51 7.66
C THR A 205 -9.56 -8.31 8.77
N ALA A 206 -8.22 -8.31 8.85
CA ALA A 206 -7.52 -9.07 9.90
C ALA A 206 -7.81 -8.52 11.30
N ALA A 207 -7.83 -7.18 11.49
CA ALA A 207 -8.15 -6.56 12.77
C ALA A 207 -9.58 -6.87 13.19
N HIS A 208 -10.52 -6.76 12.25
CA HIS A 208 -11.94 -7.10 12.46
C HIS A 208 -12.11 -8.57 12.88
N LEU A 209 -11.49 -9.51 12.16
CA LEU A 209 -11.58 -10.94 12.48
C LEU A 209 -10.94 -11.29 13.82
N LEU A 210 -9.81 -10.68 14.19
CA LEU A 210 -9.24 -10.85 15.53
C LEU A 210 -10.19 -10.35 16.62
N ALA A 211 -10.84 -9.21 16.39
CA ALA A 211 -11.82 -8.68 17.34
C ALA A 211 -13.05 -9.60 17.48
N LEU A 212 -13.59 -10.12 16.37
CA LEU A 212 -14.70 -11.09 16.39
C LEU A 212 -14.32 -12.37 17.13
N LEU A 213 -13.15 -12.93 16.86
CA LEU A 213 -12.62 -14.11 17.55
C LEU A 213 -12.45 -13.85 19.06
N ALA A 214 -11.98 -12.65 19.44
CA ALA A 214 -11.85 -12.26 20.84
C ALA A 214 -13.21 -12.11 21.52
N VAL A 215 -14.17 -11.43 20.89
CA VAL A 215 -15.55 -11.29 21.41
C VAL A 215 -16.22 -12.65 21.55
N GLN A 216 -16.04 -13.55 20.59
CA GLN A 216 -16.59 -14.91 20.63
C GLN A 216 -16.12 -15.69 21.88
N ARG A 217 -14.92 -15.39 22.44
CA ARG A 217 -14.42 -16.05 23.66
C ARG A 217 -15.22 -15.74 24.92
N PHE A 218 -15.76 -14.54 25.04
CA PHE A 218 -16.49 -14.13 26.25
C PHE A 218 -17.97 -13.83 26.03
N ALA A 219 -18.39 -13.55 24.81
CA ALA A 219 -19.78 -13.23 24.45
C ALA A 219 -20.15 -13.81 23.05
N PRO A 220 -20.17 -15.16 22.88
CA PRO A 220 -20.37 -15.80 21.58
C PRO A 220 -21.72 -15.49 20.91
N ALA A 221 -22.75 -15.15 21.70
CA ALA A 221 -24.07 -14.77 21.20
C ALA A 221 -24.25 -13.26 21.01
N HIS A 222 -23.19 -12.46 21.14
CA HIS A 222 -23.28 -11.01 20.95
C HIS A 222 -23.60 -10.67 19.50
N PRO A 223 -24.56 -9.77 19.20
CA PRO A 223 -24.98 -9.45 17.82
C PRO A 223 -23.83 -9.00 16.91
N LEU A 224 -22.82 -8.32 17.44
CA LEU A 224 -21.64 -7.90 16.67
C LEU A 224 -20.86 -9.07 16.06
N VAL A 225 -20.92 -10.28 16.64
CA VAL A 225 -20.25 -11.44 16.06
C VAL A 225 -20.94 -11.85 14.76
N GLU A 226 -22.26 -11.98 14.76
CA GLU A 226 -23.03 -12.36 13.57
C GLU A 226 -22.96 -11.28 12.49
N THR A 227 -23.23 -10.02 12.84
CA THR A 227 -23.16 -8.88 11.90
C THR A 227 -21.76 -8.71 11.30
N GLY A 228 -20.72 -8.87 12.11
CA GLY A 228 -19.34 -8.78 11.65
C GLY A 228 -18.95 -9.92 10.70
N VAL A 229 -19.39 -11.15 10.99
CA VAL A 229 -19.21 -12.29 10.06
C VAL A 229 -19.93 -12.03 8.74
N GLU A 230 -21.17 -11.52 8.76
CA GLU A 230 -21.90 -11.16 7.54
C GLU A 230 -21.17 -10.09 6.73
N GLY A 231 -20.62 -9.07 7.39
CA GLY A 231 -19.81 -8.03 6.75
C GLY A 231 -18.61 -8.60 6.00
N VAL A 232 -17.86 -9.51 6.64
CA VAL A 232 -16.70 -10.16 5.99
C VAL A 232 -17.12 -11.08 4.84
N LEU A 233 -18.22 -11.84 5.01
CA LEU A 233 -18.74 -12.72 3.96
C LEU A 233 -19.24 -11.94 2.74
N ALA A 234 -19.77 -10.73 2.93
CA ALA A 234 -20.20 -9.85 1.84
C ALA A 234 -19.03 -9.32 1.00
N CYS A 235 -17.81 -9.22 1.58
CA CYS A 235 -16.60 -8.77 0.90
C CYS A 235 -15.80 -9.93 0.28
N ARG A 236 -16.28 -11.17 0.37
CA ARG A 236 -15.57 -12.36 -0.10
C ARG A 236 -15.45 -12.36 -1.63
N ASN A 237 -14.27 -12.70 -2.11
CA ASN A 237 -14.00 -12.79 -3.54
C ASN A 237 -14.62 -14.06 -4.19
N PRO A 238 -14.80 -14.06 -5.53
CA PRO A 238 -15.35 -15.23 -6.26
C PRO A 238 -14.50 -16.50 -6.15
N ASP A 239 -13.20 -16.38 -5.81
CA ASP A 239 -12.33 -17.52 -5.55
C ASP A 239 -12.61 -18.23 -4.21
N GLY A 240 -13.51 -17.69 -3.41
CA GLY A 240 -13.93 -18.19 -2.10
C GLY A 240 -13.08 -17.73 -0.93
N GLY A 241 -12.02 -16.95 -1.17
CA GLY A 241 -11.18 -16.34 -0.13
C GLY A 241 -11.67 -14.96 0.32
N VAL A 242 -10.94 -14.36 1.24
CA VAL A 242 -11.24 -13.06 1.84
C VAL A 242 -10.08 -12.08 1.59
N PRO A 243 -10.36 -10.84 1.16
CA PRO A 243 -9.33 -9.83 0.94
C PRO A 243 -8.76 -9.30 2.26
N SER A 244 -7.52 -8.78 2.20
CA SER A 244 -6.89 -8.15 3.36
C SER A 244 -7.55 -6.82 3.75
N MET A 245 -7.99 -6.07 2.75
CA MET A 245 -8.74 -4.82 2.89
C MET A 245 -10.08 -4.97 2.17
N SER A 246 -11.19 -4.63 2.84
CA SER A 246 -12.53 -4.73 2.25
C SER A 246 -12.87 -3.55 1.35
N ASN A 247 -12.19 -2.41 1.54
CA ASN A 247 -12.35 -1.20 0.74
C ASN A 247 -11.01 -0.44 0.69
N LEU A 248 -10.55 -0.10 -0.51
CA LEU A 248 -9.40 0.76 -0.81
C LEU A 248 -9.78 1.90 -1.77
N ASP A 249 -11.06 2.21 -1.87
CA ASP A 249 -11.59 3.04 -2.95
C ASP A 249 -11.02 4.46 -2.94
N VAL A 250 -10.81 5.05 -1.75
CA VAL A 250 -10.17 6.38 -1.64
C VAL A 250 -8.72 6.32 -2.10
N PHE A 251 -7.96 5.33 -1.60
CA PHE A 251 -6.55 5.14 -1.95
C PHE A 251 -6.34 4.74 -3.41
N SER A 252 -7.30 4.03 -4.02
CA SER A 252 -7.24 3.68 -5.45
C SER A 252 -7.62 4.86 -6.35
N THR A 253 -8.60 5.67 -5.93
CA THR A 253 -9.13 6.78 -6.74
C THR A 253 -8.13 7.92 -6.90
N GLY A 254 -7.36 8.26 -5.85
CA GLY A 254 -6.35 9.32 -5.92
C GLY A 254 -5.32 9.10 -7.03
N PRO A 255 -4.50 8.05 -6.98
CA PRO A 255 -3.48 7.81 -8.00
C PRO A 255 -4.08 7.44 -9.36
N ALA A 256 -5.29 6.81 -9.43
CA ALA A 256 -5.96 6.57 -10.70
C ALA A 256 -6.40 7.87 -11.38
N GLY A 257 -6.97 8.81 -10.61
CA GLY A 257 -7.35 10.12 -11.13
C GLY A 257 -6.16 10.90 -11.67
N LEU A 258 -5.04 10.82 -10.96
CA LEU A 258 -3.78 11.41 -11.38
C LEU A 258 -3.23 10.78 -12.68
N ALA A 259 -3.24 9.45 -12.79
CA ALA A 259 -2.81 8.74 -13.99
C ALA A 259 -3.70 9.08 -15.19
N LEU A 260 -5.02 9.10 -14.98
CA LEU A 260 -6.01 9.43 -16.00
C LEU A 260 -5.94 10.92 -16.43
N ALA A 261 -5.70 11.85 -15.49
CA ALA A 261 -5.51 13.26 -15.81
C ALA A 261 -4.29 13.46 -16.74
N ARG A 262 -3.18 12.78 -16.44
CA ARG A 262 -1.98 12.81 -17.29
C ARG A 262 -2.19 12.14 -18.65
N ALA A 263 -3.00 11.10 -18.71
CA ALA A 263 -3.36 10.44 -19.96
C ALA A 263 -4.38 11.23 -20.80
N GLY A 264 -4.85 12.39 -20.31
CA GLY A 264 -5.80 13.25 -21.02
C GLY A 264 -7.24 12.74 -21.00
N ALA A 265 -7.64 12.04 -19.95
CA ALA A 265 -9.01 11.56 -19.80
C ALA A 265 -10.04 12.70 -19.74
N ASP A 266 -11.31 12.36 -19.95
CA ASP A 266 -12.43 13.30 -19.96
C ASP A 266 -12.52 14.10 -18.65
N ARG A 267 -12.62 15.43 -18.75
CA ARG A 267 -12.68 16.32 -17.57
C ARG A 267 -13.88 16.06 -16.67
N ALA A 268 -15.04 15.67 -17.23
CA ALA A 268 -16.21 15.40 -16.41
C ALA A 268 -16.02 14.11 -15.59
N LEU A 269 -15.31 13.11 -16.13
CA LEU A 269 -14.89 11.93 -15.37
C LEU A 269 -13.95 12.33 -14.23
N LEU A 270 -12.90 13.09 -14.53
CA LEU A 270 -11.92 13.54 -13.55
C LEU A 270 -12.55 14.38 -12.42
N HIS A 271 -13.46 15.28 -12.76
CA HIS A 271 -14.17 16.06 -11.73
C HIS A 271 -15.05 15.19 -10.83
N ARG A 272 -15.73 14.15 -11.36
CA ARG A 272 -16.47 13.20 -10.50
C ARG A 272 -15.53 12.45 -9.54
N MET A 273 -14.34 12.05 -10.00
CA MET A 273 -13.34 11.43 -9.13
C MET A 273 -12.87 12.38 -8.03
N CYS A 274 -12.64 13.65 -8.37
CA CYS A 274 -12.31 14.68 -7.37
C CYS A 274 -13.46 14.93 -6.39
N ASP A 275 -14.69 15.02 -6.87
CA ASP A 275 -15.88 15.21 -6.01
C ASP A 275 -16.06 14.03 -5.05
N TYR A 276 -15.78 12.80 -5.49
CA TYR A 276 -15.74 11.62 -4.62
C TYR A 276 -14.66 11.77 -3.53
N LEU A 277 -13.41 12.10 -3.90
CA LEU A 277 -12.32 12.29 -2.92
C LEU A 277 -12.66 13.38 -1.90
N ILE A 278 -13.21 14.51 -2.35
CA ILE A 278 -13.63 15.61 -1.44
C ILE A 278 -14.72 15.14 -0.47
N GLY A 279 -15.64 14.27 -0.92
CA GLY A 279 -16.68 13.70 -0.08
C GLY A 279 -16.14 12.85 1.08
N TRP A 280 -14.93 12.29 0.93
CA TRP A 280 -14.25 11.48 1.95
C TRP A 280 -13.10 12.20 2.66
N GLN A 281 -12.91 13.50 2.42
CA GLN A 281 -11.94 14.28 3.18
C GLN A 281 -12.35 14.34 4.66
N MET A 282 -11.45 13.96 5.54
CA MET A 282 -11.71 13.88 6.98
C MET A 282 -11.70 15.27 7.64
N PRO A 283 -12.24 15.40 8.87
CA PRO A 283 -12.30 16.67 9.58
C PRO A 283 -10.94 17.33 9.84
N ASP A 284 -9.86 16.54 9.93
CA ASP A 284 -8.49 17.03 10.07
C ASP A 284 -7.88 17.51 8.75
N GLY A 285 -8.59 17.39 7.62
CA GLY A 285 -8.16 17.79 6.30
C GLY A 285 -7.45 16.71 5.49
N GLY A 286 -7.12 15.57 6.09
CA GLY A 286 -6.49 14.42 5.43
C GLY A 286 -7.50 13.46 4.82
N TRP A 287 -6.99 12.33 4.31
CA TRP A 287 -7.74 11.18 3.83
C TRP A 287 -7.16 9.89 4.42
N SER A 288 -7.95 8.84 4.40
CA SER A 288 -7.49 7.49 4.68
C SER A 288 -7.66 6.60 3.45
N PHE A 289 -7.21 5.34 3.55
CA PHE A 289 -7.21 4.44 2.39
C PHE A 289 -8.61 4.01 1.93
N GLY A 290 -9.62 4.01 2.80
CA GLY A 290 -10.99 3.56 2.51
C GLY A 290 -12.05 4.52 2.99
N GLU A 291 -13.28 4.19 2.64
CA GLU A 291 -14.47 4.87 3.13
C GLU A 291 -14.71 4.58 4.63
N ASP A 292 -15.42 5.47 5.35
CA ASP A 292 -15.79 5.29 6.77
C ASP A 292 -14.62 5.00 7.74
N MET A 293 -13.43 5.49 7.42
CA MET A 293 -12.25 5.39 8.27
C MET A 293 -12.28 6.43 9.39
N ARG A 294 -11.48 6.22 10.44
CA ARG A 294 -11.43 7.09 11.62
C ARG A 294 -10.15 7.89 11.75
N GLN A 295 -9.13 7.56 10.98
CA GLN A 295 -7.82 8.20 11.03
C GLN A 295 -7.29 8.40 9.62
N SER A 296 -6.82 9.63 9.36
CA SER A 296 -6.13 9.97 8.12
C SER A 296 -4.73 9.35 8.08
N ASP A 297 -4.23 9.13 6.86
CA ASP A 297 -2.84 8.76 6.64
C ASP A 297 -2.20 9.65 5.57
N VAL A 298 -0.87 9.78 5.65
CA VAL A 298 -0.10 10.66 4.77
C VAL A 298 -0.09 10.16 3.33
N ASP A 299 -0.14 8.84 3.11
CA ASP A 299 -0.07 8.29 1.76
C ASP A 299 -1.37 8.56 0.97
N ALA A 300 -2.52 8.20 1.54
CA ALA A 300 -3.83 8.47 0.93
C ALA A 300 -4.06 9.98 0.75
N SER A 301 -3.70 10.79 1.76
CA SER A 301 -3.79 12.24 1.70
C SER A 301 -2.93 12.83 0.59
N SER A 302 -1.72 12.30 0.40
CA SER A 302 -0.80 12.76 -0.65
C SER A 302 -1.37 12.51 -2.04
N TYR A 303 -1.86 11.31 -2.32
CA TYR A 303 -2.43 10.99 -3.63
C TYR A 303 -3.75 11.71 -3.89
N ALA A 304 -4.62 11.86 -2.88
CA ALA A 304 -5.86 12.61 -3.03
C ALA A 304 -5.58 14.08 -3.35
N ALA A 305 -4.73 14.75 -2.56
CA ALA A 305 -4.38 16.15 -2.79
C ALA A 305 -3.68 16.35 -4.14
N ALA A 306 -2.74 15.47 -4.53
CA ALA A 306 -2.08 15.54 -5.83
C ALA A 306 -3.07 15.38 -6.99
N CYS A 307 -4.06 14.49 -6.88
CA CYS A 307 -5.13 14.34 -7.87
C CYS A 307 -5.96 15.62 -8.00
N LEU A 308 -6.42 16.18 -6.87
CA LEU A 308 -7.21 17.42 -6.85
C LEU A 308 -6.43 18.59 -7.51
N ALA A 309 -5.15 18.72 -7.18
CA ALA A 309 -4.28 19.76 -7.74
C ALA A 309 -4.06 19.57 -9.24
N ALA A 310 -3.81 18.35 -9.69
CA ALA A 310 -3.56 18.05 -11.12
C ALA A 310 -4.79 18.25 -11.99
N VAL A 311 -6.00 18.00 -11.47
CA VAL A 311 -7.24 18.15 -12.23
C VAL A 311 -7.68 19.61 -12.31
N ASP A 312 -7.77 20.31 -11.18
CA ASP A 312 -8.16 21.73 -11.14
C ASP A 312 -7.90 22.34 -9.74
N SER A 313 -6.69 22.86 -9.53
CA SER A 313 -6.28 23.39 -8.22
C SER A 313 -7.12 24.59 -7.75
N GLU A 314 -7.62 25.41 -8.68
CA GLU A 314 -8.47 26.55 -8.35
C GLU A 314 -9.86 26.11 -7.87
N ARG A 315 -10.46 25.17 -8.58
CA ARG A 315 -11.76 24.60 -8.20
C ARG A 315 -11.72 23.89 -6.86
N HIS A 316 -10.62 23.24 -6.55
CA HIS A 316 -10.47 22.39 -5.36
C HIS A 316 -9.65 23.05 -4.23
N ARG A 317 -9.43 24.37 -4.32
CA ARG A 317 -8.59 25.17 -3.40
C ARG A 317 -8.91 24.89 -1.95
N ASP A 318 -10.17 24.97 -1.53
CA ASP A 318 -10.56 24.79 -0.13
C ASP A 318 -10.18 23.40 0.42
N ALA A 319 -10.31 22.36 -0.38
CA ALA A 319 -9.91 21.01 0.02
C ALA A 319 -8.38 20.86 0.11
N LEU A 320 -7.67 21.49 -0.82
CA LEU A 320 -6.21 21.51 -0.85
C LEU A 320 -5.62 22.33 0.31
N GLU A 321 -6.25 23.44 0.69
CA GLU A 321 -5.83 24.22 1.86
C GLU A 321 -6.01 23.41 3.16
N ARG A 322 -7.14 22.72 3.34
CA ARG A 322 -7.32 21.81 4.48
C ARG A 322 -6.30 20.68 4.49
N ALA A 323 -5.95 20.13 3.32
CA ALA A 323 -4.87 19.13 3.22
C ALA A 323 -3.51 19.72 3.65
N GLY A 324 -3.23 20.95 3.29
CA GLY A 324 -2.04 21.69 3.77
C GLY A 324 -1.98 21.80 5.29
N GLU A 325 -3.11 22.09 5.95
CA GLU A 325 -3.20 22.11 7.41
C GLU A 325 -2.96 20.73 8.03
N TYR A 326 -3.52 19.67 7.43
CA TYR A 326 -3.24 18.28 7.85
C TYR A 326 -1.73 17.98 7.81
N PHE A 327 -1.06 18.26 6.69
CA PHE A 327 0.38 18.03 6.56
C PHE A 327 1.19 18.84 7.56
N ARG A 328 0.80 20.11 7.83
CA ARG A 328 1.45 20.95 8.84
C ARG A 328 1.29 20.37 10.25
N GLY A 329 0.14 19.73 10.53
CA GLY A 329 -0.15 19.10 11.82
C GLY A 329 0.62 17.80 12.07
N ILE A 330 1.03 17.07 11.02
CA ILE A 330 1.63 15.73 11.17
C ILE A 330 3.14 15.70 10.92
N VAL A 331 3.74 16.75 10.35
CA VAL A 331 5.19 16.80 10.08
C VAL A 331 6.01 16.52 11.33
N GLY A 332 7.06 15.71 11.18
CA GLY A 332 8.00 15.39 12.25
C GLY A 332 8.94 16.56 12.56
N PRO A 333 9.55 16.59 13.75
CA PRO A 333 10.52 17.62 14.13
C PRO A 333 11.80 17.58 13.29
N ASP A 334 12.03 16.47 12.59
CA ASP A 334 13.14 16.26 11.64
C ASP A 334 12.83 16.82 10.24
N GLY A 335 11.61 17.31 10.00
CA GLY A 335 11.14 17.83 8.72
C GLY A 335 10.58 16.75 7.79
N GLY A 336 10.67 15.46 8.14
CA GLY A 336 10.04 14.36 7.42
C GLY A 336 8.60 14.11 7.87
N PHE A 337 7.96 13.11 7.25
CA PHE A 337 6.57 12.77 7.52
C PHE A 337 6.42 11.30 7.90
N PRO A 338 5.77 10.97 9.03
CA PRO A 338 5.35 9.62 9.38
C PRO A 338 4.11 9.21 8.59
N THR A 339 3.71 7.94 8.66
CA THR A 339 2.50 7.48 7.97
C THR A 339 1.21 7.93 8.67
N TYR A 340 1.07 7.75 10.00
CA TYR A 340 -0.22 7.88 10.69
C TYR A 340 -0.23 8.86 11.85
N VAL A 341 0.84 8.96 12.62
CA VAL A 341 0.84 9.65 13.92
C VAL A 341 2.06 10.53 14.03
N GLN A 342 1.84 11.78 14.42
CA GLN A 342 2.94 12.70 14.73
C GLN A 342 3.80 12.12 15.88
N GLY A 343 5.12 12.12 15.68
CA GLY A 343 6.09 11.56 16.61
C GLY A 343 6.51 10.12 16.31
N ASP A 344 5.83 9.41 15.39
CA ASP A 344 6.38 8.22 14.78
C ASP A 344 7.55 8.58 13.84
N PRO A 345 8.48 7.65 13.56
CA PRO A 345 9.59 7.91 12.63
C PRO A 345 9.10 8.32 11.24
N SER A 346 9.76 9.33 10.67
CA SER A 346 9.51 9.78 9.29
C SER A 346 9.91 8.71 8.28
N GLU A 347 9.15 8.60 7.18
CA GLU A 347 9.33 7.60 6.12
C GLU A 347 9.54 8.27 4.76
N VAL A 348 10.43 7.72 3.92
CA VAL A 348 10.77 8.29 2.60
C VAL A 348 9.54 8.40 1.70
N GLY A 349 8.74 7.34 1.61
CA GLY A 349 7.53 7.33 0.81
C GLY A 349 6.52 8.40 1.22
N MET A 350 6.31 8.56 2.53
CA MET A 350 5.38 9.54 3.11
C MET A 350 5.87 10.96 2.90
N THR A 351 7.13 11.21 3.20
CA THR A 351 7.77 12.52 3.01
C THR A 351 7.74 12.96 1.55
N ALA A 352 8.05 12.05 0.64
CA ALA A 352 8.00 12.32 -0.80
C ALA A 352 6.55 12.60 -1.29
N GLY A 353 5.57 11.84 -0.79
CA GLY A 353 4.16 12.06 -1.06
C GLY A 353 3.70 13.45 -0.62
N ALA A 354 4.03 13.84 0.62
CA ALA A 354 3.68 15.15 1.17
C ALA A 354 4.29 16.30 0.35
N VAL A 355 5.57 16.18 -0.06
CA VAL A 355 6.20 17.17 -0.97
C VAL A 355 5.42 17.30 -2.27
N SER A 356 5.08 16.18 -2.91
CA SER A 356 4.34 16.18 -4.17
C SER A 356 2.95 16.80 -4.01
N ALA A 357 2.26 16.51 -2.90
CA ALA A 357 0.94 17.05 -2.60
C ALA A 357 0.95 18.57 -2.33
N LEU A 358 2.02 19.10 -1.72
CA LEU A 358 2.13 20.51 -1.33
C LEU A 358 2.71 21.39 -2.45
N ALA A 359 3.33 20.82 -3.46
CA ALA A 359 4.05 21.56 -4.52
C ALA A 359 3.14 22.47 -5.36
N TRP A 360 1.82 22.23 -5.41
CA TRP A 360 0.85 23.04 -6.16
C TRP A 360 0.79 24.51 -5.70
N ASN A 361 1.06 24.77 -4.40
CA ASN A 361 1.10 26.11 -3.81
C ASN A 361 2.38 26.28 -2.99
N GLY A 362 3.51 26.25 -3.66
CA GLY A 362 4.81 26.32 -3.02
C GLY A 362 5.09 27.62 -2.25
N SER A 363 4.35 28.72 -2.50
CA SER A 363 4.50 29.97 -1.75
C SER A 363 4.03 29.83 -0.29
N ASP A 364 2.97 29.05 -0.06
CA ASP A 364 2.34 28.93 1.26
C ASP A 364 2.90 27.78 2.10
N HIS A 365 3.65 26.88 1.47
CA HIS A 365 4.21 25.67 2.09
C HIS A 365 5.73 25.60 2.02
N GLY A 366 6.41 26.73 1.74
CA GLY A 366 7.86 26.76 1.47
C GLY A 366 8.72 26.21 2.60
N ASP A 367 8.36 26.42 3.85
CA ASP A 367 9.05 25.91 5.03
C ASP A 367 8.95 24.37 5.14
N LEU A 368 7.74 23.82 4.93
CA LEU A 368 7.52 22.36 4.91
C LEU A 368 8.28 21.70 3.74
N LEU A 369 8.21 22.31 2.57
CA LEU A 369 8.87 21.79 1.37
C LEU A 369 10.39 21.80 1.50
N ASP A 370 10.99 22.85 2.06
CA ASP A 370 12.45 22.92 2.27
C ASP A 370 12.91 21.88 3.32
N GLY A 371 12.19 21.77 4.44
CA GLY A 371 12.48 20.78 5.48
C GLY A 371 12.41 19.35 4.95
N ALA A 372 11.31 18.99 4.28
CA ALA A 372 11.08 17.67 3.72
C ALA A 372 12.08 17.31 2.60
N ALA A 373 12.43 18.27 1.75
CA ALA A 373 13.42 18.06 0.70
C ALA A 373 14.83 17.79 1.27
N ARG A 374 15.23 18.52 2.31
CA ARG A 374 16.51 18.26 3.01
C ARG A 374 16.51 16.89 3.65
N TRP A 375 15.42 16.54 4.33
CA TRP A 375 15.26 15.22 4.95
C TRP A 375 15.37 14.09 3.91
N LEU A 376 14.70 14.19 2.75
CA LEU A 376 14.81 13.22 1.66
C LEU A 376 16.24 13.07 1.15
N LEU A 377 16.96 14.20 0.97
CA LEU A 377 18.33 14.18 0.50
C LEU A 377 19.31 13.58 1.53
N ASP A 378 19.02 13.72 2.83
CA ASP A 378 19.81 13.11 3.90
C ASP A 378 19.49 11.61 4.09
N ALA A 379 18.27 11.17 3.72
CA ALA A 379 17.82 9.78 3.81
C ALA A 379 18.36 8.87 2.68
N GLN A 380 18.99 9.44 1.63
CA GLN A 380 19.53 8.63 0.53
C GLN A 380 20.74 7.81 0.97
N HIS A 381 20.74 6.52 0.67
CA HIS A 381 21.87 5.64 0.88
C HIS A 381 23.01 5.92 -0.14
N ALA A 382 24.24 5.57 0.23
CA ALA A 382 25.41 5.82 -0.59
C ALA A 382 25.36 5.15 -1.99
N ASP A 383 24.58 4.08 -2.14
CA ASP A 383 24.40 3.38 -3.41
C ASP A 383 23.32 3.98 -4.32
N GLY A 384 22.60 5.01 -3.83
CA GLY A 384 21.53 5.72 -4.54
C GLY A 384 20.12 5.18 -4.27
N THR A 385 19.98 4.20 -3.37
CA THR A 385 18.69 3.70 -2.90
C THR A 385 18.19 4.51 -1.70
N PHE A 386 16.99 4.16 -1.24
CA PHE A 386 16.38 4.64 0.00
C PHE A 386 15.85 3.46 0.81
N GLU A 387 15.33 3.71 2.01
CA GLU A 387 14.64 2.67 2.75
C GLU A 387 13.48 2.08 1.93
N ARG A 388 13.25 0.78 2.09
CA ARG A 388 12.02 0.16 1.61
C ARG A 388 10.94 0.30 2.67
N SER A 389 9.86 0.96 2.33
CA SER A 389 8.77 1.23 3.27
C SER A 389 7.60 0.27 3.02
N TRP A 390 6.64 0.64 2.20
CA TRP A 390 5.40 -0.11 1.96
C TRP A 390 5.43 -0.95 0.67
N SER A 391 6.58 -1.10 0.05
CA SER A 391 6.79 -1.92 -1.15
C SER A 391 8.04 -2.80 -0.99
N LEU A 392 8.04 -3.96 -1.65
CA LEU A 392 9.24 -4.81 -1.75
C LEU A 392 10.28 -4.22 -2.70
N SER A 393 9.85 -3.38 -3.65
CA SER A 393 10.70 -2.82 -4.70
C SER A 393 11.53 -1.65 -4.19
N GLU A 394 12.85 -1.72 -4.36
CA GLU A 394 13.75 -0.59 -4.09
C GLU A 394 13.48 0.60 -5.00
N ALA A 395 12.98 0.36 -6.21
CA ALA A 395 12.64 1.41 -7.16
C ALA A 395 11.44 2.27 -6.73
N ASN A 396 10.55 1.77 -5.86
CA ASN A 396 9.38 2.51 -5.38
C ASN A 396 9.79 3.80 -4.65
N THR A 397 10.65 3.71 -3.65
CA THR A 397 11.10 4.88 -2.88
C THR A 397 12.06 5.76 -3.68
N ILE A 398 12.86 5.19 -4.60
CA ILE A 398 13.66 5.98 -5.54
C ILE A 398 12.74 6.86 -6.40
N TRP A 399 11.70 6.27 -7.00
CA TRP A 399 10.73 7.02 -7.79
C TRP A 399 10.10 8.16 -6.99
N ARG A 400 9.52 7.83 -5.84
CA ARG A 400 8.82 8.82 -5.02
C ARG A 400 9.73 9.98 -4.60
N ALA A 401 10.95 9.68 -4.14
CA ALA A 401 11.93 10.68 -3.74
C ALA A 401 12.38 11.55 -4.91
N MET A 402 12.74 10.96 -6.06
CA MET A 402 13.15 11.71 -7.24
C MET A 402 12.02 12.59 -7.77
N TRP A 403 10.80 12.04 -7.81
CA TRP A 403 9.64 12.82 -8.23
C TRP A 403 9.41 14.05 -7.33
N ALA A 404 9.39 13.85 -6.02
CA ALA A 404 9.23 14.93 -5.03
C ALA A 404 10.31 16.02 -5.19
N LEU A 405 11.59 15.61 -5.25
CA LEU A 405 12.71 16.56 -5.36
C LEU A 405 12.69 17.37 -6.67
N HIS A 406 12.26 16.77 -7.77
CA HIS A 406 12.13 17.46 -9.05
C HIS A 406 10.85 18.28 -9.21
N SER A 407 9.81 18.02 -8.39
CA SER A 407 8.57 18.80 -8.33
C SER A 407 8.68 20.04 -7.44
N LEU A 408 9.78 20.23 -6.72
CA LEU A 408 9.96 21.38 -5.84
C LEU A 408 9.80 22.70 -6.61
N PRO A 409 9.00 23.65 -6.09
CA PRO A 409 8.90 24.99 -6.64
C PRO A 409 10.18 25.80 -6.38
N GLU A 410 10.36 26.89 -7.14
CA GLU A 410 11.37 27.90 -6.85
C GLU A 410 10.94 28.74 -5.62
N PRO A 411 11.83 29.17 -4.70
CA PRO A 411 13.30 29.07 -4.79
C PRO A 411 13.90 27.77 -4.17
N ALA A 412 13.08 26.89 -3.56
CA ALA A 412 13.56 25.68 -2.87
C ALA A 412 14.41 24.81 -3.80
N ARG A 413 13.95 24.57 -5.04
CA ARG A 413 14.67 23.78 -6.03
C ARG A 413 16.04 24.36 -6.38
N THR A 414 16.14 25.70 -6.54
CA THR A 414 17.41 26.36 -6.85
C THR A 414 18.39 26.25 -5.68
N SER A 415 17.93 26.38 -4.43
CA SER A 415 18.79 26.28 -3.24
C SER A 415 19.39 24.88 -3.05
N LEU A 416 18.70 23.83 -3.48
CA LEU A 416 19.09 22.42 -3.35
C LEU A 416 19.63 21.80 -4.65
N LYS A 417 19.77 22.58 -5.73
CA LYS A 417 20.06 22.10 -7.08
C LYS A 417 21.25 21.11 -7.16
N ALA A 418 22.34 21.44 -6.51
CA ALA A 418 23.55 20.61 -6.54
C ALA A 418 23.29 19.25 -5.85
N ARG A 419 22.68 19.27 -4.65
CA ARG A 419 22.34 18.04 -3.91
C ARG A 419 21.35 17.19 -4.66
N ILE A 420 20.32 17.78 -5.28
CA ILE A 420 19.34 17.06 -6.11
C ILE A 420 20.02 16.40 -7.31
N ALA A 421 20.97 17.11 -7.96
CA ALA A 421 21.73 16.55 -9.08
C ALA A 421 22.59 15.36 -8.65
N ASP A 422 23.28 15.44 -7.50
CA ASP A 422 24.10 14.35 -6.95
C ASP A 422 23.24 13.14 -6.58
N ALA A 423 22.12 13.36 -5.93
CA ALA A 423 21.14 12.32 -5.56
C ALA A 423 20.56 11.63 -6.80
N SER A 424 20.16 12.42 -7.79
CA SER A 424 19.66 11.90 -9.08
C SER A 424 20.71 11.07 -9.80
N ALA A 425 21.97 11.51 -9.82
CA ALA A 425 23.06 10.76 -10.45
C ALA A 425 23.33 9.43 -9.73
N ALA A 426 23.21 9.39 -8.39
CA ALA A 426 23.36 8.16 -7.61
C ALA A 426 22.21 7.16 -7.90
N SER A 427 20.96 7.61 -7.85
CA SER A 427 19.80 6.78 -8.18
C SER A 427 19.81 6.29 -9.64
N HIS A 428 20.18 7.16 -10.58
CA HIS A 428 20.33 6.76 -11.99
C HIS A 428 21.38 5.65 -12.18
N ARG A 429 22.56 5.79 -11.54
CA ARG A 429 23.58 4.73 -11.57
C ARG A 429 23.07 3.42 -10.99
N PHE A 430 22.30 3.47 -9.91
CA PHE A 430 21.69 2.27 -9.33
C PHE A 430 20.75 1.61 -10.34
N LEU A 431 19.79 2.33 -10.89
CA LEU A 431 18.80 1.80 -11.85
C LEU A 431 19.48 1.24 -13.11
N ALA A 432 20.49 1.96 -13.67
CA ALA A 432 21.19 1.51 -14.86
C ALA A 432 21.97 0.21 -14.66
N ARG A 433 22.58 0.00 -13.48
CA ARG A 433 23.34 -1.24 -13.20
C ARG A 433 22.47 -2.43 -12.78
N THR A 434 21.22 -2.19 -12.38
CA THR A 434 20.31 -3.23 -11.87
C THR A 434 19.23 -3.64 -12.85
N GLN A 435 19.18 -3.01 -14.02
CA GLN A 435 18.31 -3.41 -15.11
C GLN A 435 18.69 -4.81 -15.59
N ASN A 436 17.70 -5.68 -15.72
CA ASN A 436 17.89 -7.04 -16.23
C ASN A 436 18.06 -7.06 -17.76
N THR A 437 18.58 -8.14 -18.29
CA THR A 437 18.83 -8.30 -19.73
C THR A 437 17.56 -8.27 -20.59
N ASP A 438 16.39 -8.55 -19.98
CA ASP A 438 15.07 -8.44 -20.63
C ASP A 438 14.52 -7.00 -20.65
N GLY A 439 15.29 -6.03 -20.15
CA GLY A 439 14.93 -4.61 -20.10
C GLY A 439 14.10 -4.20 -18.89
N GLY A 440 13.61 -5.12 -18.07
CA GLY A 440 12.85 -4.84 -16.86
C GLY A 440 13.69 -4.73 -15.60
N TRP A 441 13.02 -4.48 -14.46
CA TRP A 441 13.61 -4.50 -13.13
C TRP A 441 12.80 -5.40 -12.21
N GLY A 442 13.48 -6.08 -11.29
CA GLY A 442 12.85 -6.82 -10.19
C GLY A 442 12.86 -6.03 -8.88
N TYR A 443 12.31 -6.60 -7.82
CA TYR A 443 12.25 -5.96 -6.49
C TYR A 443 13.61 -5.51 -5.95
N ARG A 444 14.65 -6.28 -6.26
CA ARG A 444 16.05 -6.06 -5.85
C ARG A 444 16.99 -6.48 -6.97
N PRO A 445 18.25 -6.05 -6.91
CA PRO A 445 19.25 -6.52 -7.86
C PRO A 445 19.31 -8.05 -7.97
N GLY A 446 19.25 -8.57 -9.19
CA GLY A 446 19.27 -10.01 -9.48
C GLY A 446 17.94 -10.75 -9.34
N HIS A 447 16.88 -10.09 -8.91
CA HIS A 447 15.52 -10.68 -9.00
C HIS A 447 14.98 -10.60 -10.42
N ALA A 448 14.13 -11.55 -10.79
CA ALA A 448 13.43 -11.51 -12.07
C ALA A 448 12.64 -10.22 -12.22
N SER A 449 12.53 -9.72 -13.45
CA SER A 449 11.76 -8.53 -13.77
C SER A 449 10.27 -8.72 -13.43
N ASP A 450 9.71 -7.68 -12.83
CA ASP A 450 8.26 -7.59 -12.59
C ASP A 450 7.70 -6.25 -13.08
N THR A 451 6.40 -6.23 -13.34
CA THR A 451 5.71 -5.08 -13.91
C THR A 451 5.79 -3.85 -12.99
N ALA A 452 5.54 -4.02 -11.69
CA ALA A 452 5.51 -2.90 -10.74
C ALA A 452 6.88 -2.25 -10.58
N SER A 453 7.95 -3.04 -10.35
CA SER A 453 9.33 -2.52 -10.24
C SER A 453 9.81 -1.86 -11.52
N THR A 454 9.40 -2.38 -12.68
CA THR A 454 9.71 -1.76 -13.97
C THR A 454 9.01 -0.41 -14.12
N CYS A 455 7.74 -0.30 -13.72
CA CYS A 455 7.02 0.98 -13.70
C CYS A 455 7.71 2.01 -12.78
N TYR A 456 8.03 1.63 -11.55
CA TYR A 456 8.70 2.53 -10.60
C TYR A 456 10.07 3.00 -11.12
N SER A 457 10.84 2.11 -11.76
CA SER A 457 12.11 2.46 -12.35
C SER A 457 11.96 3.46 -13.50
N LEU A 458 10.99 3.25 -14.39
CA LEU A 458 10.68 4.18 -15.49
C LEU A 458 10.18 5.53 -14.96
N LEU A 459 9.33 5.55 -13.94
CA LEU A 459 8.85 6.77 -13.30
C LEU A 459 9.98 7.55 -12.62
N ALA A 460 10.92 6.85 -11.97
CA ALA A 460 12.11 7.46 -11.41
C ALA A 460 13.00 8.09 -12.49
N LEU A 461 13.24 7.36 -13.57
CA LEU A 461 14.02 7.86 -14.72
C LEU A 461 13.34 9.07 -15.39
N ALA A 462 12.01 9.01 -15.56
CA ALA A 462 11.22 10.12 -16.10
C ALA A 462 11.31 11.37 -15.22
N ALA A 463 11.20 11.23 -13.89
CA ALA A 463 11.34 12.32 -12.93
C ALA A 463 12.71 12.99 -13.02
N MET A 464 13.78 12.22 -13.26
CA MET A 464 15.15 12.72 -13.49
C MET A 464 15.38 13.27 -14.91
N GLY A 465 14.32 13.42 -15.72
CA GLY A 465 14.39 13.96 -17.08
C GLY A 465 14.93 12.99 -18.12
N ARG A 466 15.07 11.70 -17.81
CA ARG A 466 15.51 10.68 -18.77
C ARG A 466 14.39 10.34 -19.75
N ARG A 467 14.73 10.27 -21.03
CA ARG A 467 13.77 10.05 -22.11
C ARG A 467 14.19 8.87 -22.99
N PRO A 468 13.24 8.16 -23.60
CA PRO A 468 13.54 6.99 -24.42
C PRO A 468 14.39 7.33 -25.65
N GLN A 469 14.35 8.56 -26.15
CA GLN A 469 15.19 9.02 -27.28
C GLN A 469 16.69 9.08 -26.91
N GLU A 470 17.01 9.33 -25.64
CA GLU A 470 18.37 9.60 -25.17
C GLU A 470 18.90 8.49 -24.24
N ASP A 471 18.01 7.71 -23.63
CA ASP A 471 18.37 6.72 -22.61
C ASP A 471 17.93 5.30 -23.01
N SER A 472 18.90 4.41 -23.23
CA SER A 472 18.66 3.02 -23.64
C SER A 472 17.94 2.22 -22.56
N ALA A 473 18.15 2.55 -21.26
CA ALA A 473 17.47 1.87 -20.17
C ALA A 473 15.97 2.17 -20.16
N VAL A 474 15.58 3.42 -20.48
CA VAL A 474 14.17 3.80 -20.63
C VAL A 474 13.53 3.04 -21.80
N ARG A 475 14.22 2.99 -22.97
CA ARG A 475 13.70 2.24 -24.14
C ARG A 475 13.47 0.77 -23.83
N ALA A 476 14.47 0.11 -23.24
CA ALA A 476 14.37 -1.30 -22.89
C ALA A 476 13.26 -1.57 -21.87
N GLY A 477 13.10 -0.70 -20.86
CA GLY A 477 12.03 -0.81 -19.87
C GLY A 477 10.64 -0.63 -20.47
N GLN A 478 10.45 0.32 -21.38
CA GLN A 478 9.17 0.48 -22.10
C GLN A 478 8.85 -0.74 -22.96
N ALA A 479 9.83 -1.25 -23.72
CA ALA A 479 9.65 -2.46 -24.52
C ALA A 479 9.28 -3.67 -23.65
N HIS A 480 9.93 -3.81 -22.48
CA HIS A 480 9.57 -4.83 -21.51
C HIS A 480 8.11 -4.72 -21.06
N LEU A 481 7.65 -3.53 -20.64
CA LEU A 481 6.25 -3.33 -20.22
C LEU A 481 5.27 -3.68 -21.34
N VAL A 482 5.49 -3.15 -22.55
CA VAL A 482 4.61 -3.39 -23.69
C VAL A 482 4.48 -4.90 -23.99
N SER A 483 5.60 -5.63 -23.89
CA SER A 483 5.62 -7.09 -24.10
C SER A 483 4.84 -7.90 -23.06
N ARG A 484 4.53 -7.30 -21.90
CA ARG A 484 3.79 -7.94 -20.79
C ARG A 484 2.30 -7.67 -20.78
N GLN A 485 1.79 -6.84 -21.68
CA GLN A 485 0.37 -6.53 -21.75
C GLN A 485 -0.45 -7.73 -22.22
N GLY A 486 -1.49 -8.07 -21.47
CA GLY A 486 -2.46 -9.10 -21.84
C GLY A 486 -3.34 -8.70 -23.03
N PRO A 487 -4.01 -9.67 -23.66
CA PRO A 487 -4.93 -9.41 -24.79
C PRO A 487 -6.09 -8.47 -24.43
N ASP A 488 -6.49 -8.46 -23.18
CA ASP A 488 -7.55 -7.61 -22.61
C ASP A 488 -7.06 -6.21 -22.23
N GLY A 489 -5.78 -5.92 -22.46
CA GLY A 489 -5.16 -4.64 -22.15
C GLY A 489 -4.68 -4.49 -20.69
N THR A 490 -4.92 -5.47 -19.83
CA THR A 490 -4.45 -5.48 -18.43
C THR A 490 -3.01 -5.99 -18.32
N PHE A 491 -2.43 -5.80 -17.13
CA PHE A 491 -1.10 -6.26 -16.81
C PHE A 491 -1.14 -7.20 -15.60
N MET A 492 -0.43 -8.30 -15.69
CA MET A 492 -0.14 -9.11 -14.52
C MET A 492 1.10 -8.58 -13.80
N ALA A 493 1.02 -8.44 -12.49
CA ALA A 493 2.16 -8.14 -11.64
C ALA A 493 2.24 -9.14 -10.48
N LEU A 494 3.44 -9.29 -9.93
CA LEU A 494 3.61 -9.89 -8.63
C LEU A 494 3.25 -8.84 -7.57
N PRO A 495 2.56 -9.22 -6.47
CA PRO A 495 2.26 -8.30 -5.39
C PRO A 495 3.55 -7.74 -4.78
N ASP A 496 3.72 -6.43 -4.74
CA ASP A 496 4.87 -5.78 -4.15
C ASP A 496 4.55 -5.00 -2.88
N GLN A 497 3.27 -4.67 -2.67
CA GLN A 497 2.83 -3.88 -1.53
C GLN A 497 2.66 -4.72 -0.27
N VAL A 498 2.95 -4.14 0.88
CA VAL A 498 2.95 -4.81 2.18
C VAL A 498 2.07 -4.09 3.20
N ALA A 499 1.04 -4.80 3.73
CA ALA A 499 0.20 -4.32 4.83
C ALA A 499 -0.50 -5.50 5.54
N PRO A 500 -0.35 -5.63 6.87
CA PRO A 500 0.67 -4.97 7.70
C PRO A 500 2.07 -5.45 7.32
N ARG A 501 3.04 -4.54 7.31
CA ARG A 501 4.44 -4.92 7.00
C ARG A 501 4.91 -6.08 7.87
N PRO A 502 5.56 -7.13 7.35
CA PRO A 502 5.98 -7.35 5.94
C PRO A 502 5.02 -8.22 5.12
N LEU A 503 3.76 -8.43 5.50
CA LEU A 503 2.82 -9.27 4.74
C LEU A 503 2.41 -8.61 3.43
N LEU A 504 2.56 -9.33 2.34
CA LEU A 504 2.09 -8.90 1.03
C LEU A 504 0.57 -8.82 0.97
N PHE A 505 0.07 -7.84 0.24
CA PHE A 505 -1.31 -7.82 -0.26
C PHE A 505 -1.31 -7.48 -1.75
N ASP A 506 -2.33 -7.92 -2.44
CA ASP A 506 -2.48 -7.71 -3.87
C ASP A 506 -3.74 -6.87 -4.14
N ALA A 507 -3.52 -5.71 -4.77
CA ALA A 507 -4.57 -4.85 -5.29
C ALA A 507 -4.27 -4.58 -6.78
N PRO A 508 -4.79 -5.42 -7.69
CA PRO A 508 -4.43 -5.41 -9.11
C PRO A 508 -4.62 -4.06 -9.81
N VAL A 509 -5.52 -3.22 -9.31
CA VAL A 509 -5.75 -1.88 -9.84
C VAL A 509 -4.49 -1.00 -9.82
N PHE A 510 -3.63 -1.17 -8.83
CA PHE A 510 -2.40 -0.38 -8.74
C PHE A 510 -1.42 -0.69 -9.89
N THR A 511 -1.39 -1.93 -10.35
CA THR A 511 -0.57 -2.29 -11.53
C THR A 511 -0.99 -1.47 -12.75
N ASP A 512 -2.30 -1.41 -13.04
CA ASP A 512 -2.82 -0.64 -14.18
C ASP A 512 -2.53 0.86 -14.02
N ILE A 513 -2.64 1.40 -12.78
CA ILE A 513 -2.34 2.80 -12.47
C ILE A 513 -0.86 3.11 -12.73
N TRP A 514 0.06 2.29 -12.19
CA TRP A 514 1.49 2.53 -12.36
C TRP A 514 1.96 2.34 -13.80
N VAL A 515 1.39 1.39 -14.53
CA VAL A 515 1.66 1.21 -15.95
C VAL A 515 1.20 2.43 -16.74
N LEU A 516 -0.02 2.92 -16.51
CA LEU A 516 -0.53 4.11 -17.20
C LEU A 516 0.36 5.32 -16.93
N LEU A 517 0.75 5.56 -15.67
CA LEU A 517 1.67 6.63 -15.31
C LEU A 517 3.03 6.47 -16.00
N ALA A 518 3.62 5.28 -15.96
CA ALA A 518 4.95 5.03 -16.53
C ALA A 518 4.97 5.24 -18.05
N LEU A 519 3.96 4.73 -18.77
CA LEU A 519 3.86 4.91 -20.23
C LEU A 519 3.56 6.37 -20.61
N THR A 520 2.80 7.10 -19.78
CA THR A 520 2.48 8.51 -20.04
C THR A 520 3.65 9.44 -19.75
N CYS A 521 4.32 9.28 -18.61
CA CYS A 521 5.43 10.16 -18.19
C CYS A 521 6.68 10.02 -19.04
N SER A 522 6.85 8.90 -19.71
CA SER A 522 8.02 8.68 -20.59
C SER A 522 7.93 9.46 -21.90
N ASP A 523 6.74 9.86 -22.34
CA ASP A 523 6.50 10.53 -23.62
C ASP A 523 6.55 12.08 -23.53
N ASP A 524 6.26 12.66 -22.36
CA ASP A 524 6.12 14.10 -22.20
C ASP A 524 7.31 14.75 -21.48
N ALA A 525 8.02 15.64 -22.19
CA ALA A 525 9.17 16.39 -21.65
C ALA A 525 8.77 17.60 -20.80
N SER A 526 7.51 18.06 -20.87
CA SER A 526 7.08 19.33 -20.29
C SER A 526 6.46 19.22 -18.91
N ASN A 527 6.16 18.01 -18.41
CA ASN A 527 5.30 17.82 -17.24
C ASN A 527 5.97 16.99 -16.13
N THR A 528 6.92 17.62 -15.40
CA THR A 528 7.53 17.05 -14.18
C THR A 528 6.77 17.41 -12.90
N THR A 529 5.73 18.24 -12.96
CA THR A 529 4.84 18.56 -11.81
C THR A 529 3.64 17.62 -11.80
N TRP A 530 3.22 17.22 -10.62
CA TRP A 530 1.93 16.52 -10.41
C TRP A 530 0.79 17.37 -10.88
#